data_26d47c0997df365580c740fb201281fc
#
_entry.id   26d47c0997df365580c740fb201281fc
#
_cell.length_a   1.000
_cell.length_b   1.000
_cell.length_c   1.000
_cell.angle_alpha   90.00
_cell.angle_beta   90.00
_cell.angle_gamma   90.00
#
_symmetry.space_group_name_H-M   'P 1'
#
loop_
_entity.id
_entity.type
_entity.pdbx_description
1 polymer ?
#
loop_
_entity_poly.entity_id
_entity_poly.type
_entity_poly.pdbx_seq_one_letter_code
_entity_poly.pdbx_strand_id
1 'polypeptide(L)'
;MIKVMVVYDEDPLYAGRLAEYVNQKETFPFQAMAFSDLEKLKAYGRDHEIAILLVGERVREEAKEIKAGLKMLLCDGEFVSQEEASVYKFQSGDCILQEVMACYCTVPPEPGLALIGKRALIMGVYSPIGRCGKTSFSLTLAHMLGKSQGVLFISLEEYSGFSKLVCGGYEQDLSDVFYLYRQ
;
A
#
# COMPACT_ATOMS: atom_id res chain seq x y z
N MET A 1 -5.85 -10.70 -10.83
CA MET A 1 -5.65 -11.77 -9.83
C MET A 1 -5.68 -11.11 -8.45
N ILE A 2 -6.60 -11.49 -7.58
CA ILE A 2 -6.76 -10.89 -6.24
C ILE A 2 -5.62 -11.42 -5.38
N LYS A 3 -4.87 -10.53 -4.72
CA LYS A 3 -3.80 -10.92 -3.82
C LYS A 3 -4.34 -11.29 -2.45
N VAL A 4 -3.75 -12.31 -1.84
CA VAL A 4 -4.21 -12.83 -0.55
C VAL A 4 -3.33 -12.29 0.58
N MET A 5 -3.98 -11.75 1.60
CA MET A 5 -3.40 -11.43 2.89
C MET A 5 -3.85 -12.47 3.90
N VAL A 6 -2.93 -13.09 4.60
CA VAL A 6 -3.23 -14.08 5.63
C VAL A 6 -2.96 -13.49 7.01
N VAL A 7 -3.92 -13.66 7.89
CA VAL A 7 -3.80 -13.31 9.32
C VAL A 7 -3.83 -14.60 10.13
N TYR A 8 -2.75 -14.87 10.82
CA TYR A 8 -2.67 -15.97 11.78
C TYR A 8 -2.55 -15.44 13.20
N ASP A 9 -3.42 -15.89 14.06
CA ASP A 9 -3.35 -15.65 15.49
C ASP A 9 -3.92 -16.86 16.25
N GLU A 10 -3.37 -17.17 17.43
CA GLU A 10 -3.89 -18.22 18.30
C GLU A 10 -5.32 -17.92 18.77
N ASP A 11 -5.69 -16.65 18.86
CA ASP A 11 -7.06 -16.22 19.07
C ASP A 11 -7.84 -16.16 17.73
N PRO A 12 -8.72 -17.14 17.48
CA PRO A 12 -9.49 -17.20 16.23
C PRO A 12 -10.46 -16.03 16.08
N LEU A 13 -10.90 -15.43 17.20
CA LEU A 13 -11.79 -14.28 17.17
C LEU A 13 -11.04 -13.03 16.71
N TYR A 14 -9.82 -12.83 17.16
CA TYR A 14 -8.98 -11.73 16.71
C TYR A 14 -8.64 -11.86 15.22
N ALA A 15 -8.11 -13.02 14.82
CA ALA A 15 -7.77 -13.26 13.43
C ALA A 15 -8.97 -13.09 12.50
N GLY A 16 -10.13 -13.63 12.89
CA GLY A 16 -11.38 -13.51 12.14
C GLY A 16 -11.85 -12.07 12.00
N ARG A 17 -11.88 -11.30 13.10
CA ARG A 17 -12.31 -9.90 13.09
C ARG A 17 -11.38 -9.02 12.26
N LEU A 18 -10.07 -9.23 12.35
CA LEU A 18 -9.13 -8.46 11.55
C LEU A 18 -9.28 -8.78 10.06
N ALA A 19 -9.43 -10.04 9.70
CA ALA A 19 -9.66 -10.43 8.30
C ALA A 19 -11.01 -9.88 7.77
N GLU A 20 -12.06 -9.94 8.56
CA GLU A 20 -13.36 -9.36 8.20
C GLU A 20 -13.25 -7.84 8.00
N TYR A 21 -12.57 -7.14 8.92
CA TYR A 21 -12.33 -5.71 8.83
C TYR A 21 -11.60 -5.33 7.54
N VAL A 22 -10.55 -6.09 7.17
CA VAL A 22 -9.81 -5.90 5.91
C VAL A 22 -10.74 -6.07 4.71
N ASN A 23 -11.56 -7.14 4.71
CA ASN A 23 -12.45 -7.45 3.59
C ASN A 23 -13.61 -6.45 3.44
N GLN A 24 -13.96 -5.71 4.49
CA GLN A 24 -14.96 -4.63 4.42
C GLN A 24 -14.40 -3.33 3.79
N LYS A 25 -13.07 -3.21 3.68
CA LYS A 25 -12.42 -2.04 3.09
C LYS A 25 -12.30 -2.20 1.57
N GLU A 26 -13.23 -1.63 0.82
CA GLU A 26 -13.22 -1.68 -0.66
C GLU A 26 -11.94 -1.09 -1.28
N THR A 27 -11.30 -0.16 -0.58
CA THR A 27 -10.05 0.48 -1.02
C THR A 27 -8.80 -0.37 -0.80
N PHE A 28 -8.92 -1.50 -0.07
CA PHE A 28 -7.77 -2.34 0.24
C PHE A 28 -7.61 -3.45 -0.81
N PRO A 29 -6.48 -3.53 -1.52
CA PRO A 29 -6.33 -4.37 -2.71
C PRO A 29 -6.04 -5.86 -2.40
N PHE A 30 -6.36 -6.32 -1.19
CA PHE A 30 -6.11 -7.69 -0.74
C PHE A 30 -7.39 -8.33 -0.22
N GLN A 31 -7.52 -9.62 -0.46
CA GLN A 31 -8.52 -10.44 0.21
C GLN A 31 -7.87 -11.07 1.45
N ALA A 32 -8.45 -10.82 2.63
CA ALA A 32 -7.92 -11.34 3.86
C ALA A 32 -8.53 -12.70 4.22
N MET A 33 -7.68 -13.60 4.71
CA MET A 33 -8.05 -14.90 5.23
C MET A 33 -7.49 -15.08 6.63
N ALA A 34 -8.31 -15.61 7.55
CA ALA A 34 -7.92 -15.88 8.93
C ALA A 34 -7.58 -17.35 9.15
N PHE A 35 -6.52 -17.61 9.87
CA PHE A 35 -6.12 -18.94 10.34
C PHE A 35 -5.80 -18.90 11.83
N SER A 36 -6.21 -19.92 12.55
CA SER A 36 -5.85 -20.17 13.95
C SER A 36 -5.14 -21.52 14.14
N ASP A 37 -5.02 -22.30 13.07
CA ASP A 37 -4.36 -23.61 13.04
C ASP A 37 -3.16 -23.52 12.10
N LEU A 38 -1.98 -23.74 12.64
CA LEU A 38 -0.72 -23.60 11.91
C LEU A 38 -0.57 -24.67 10.80
N GLU A 39 -1.06 -25.86 11.01
CA GLU A 39 -0.98 -26.93 9.99
C GLU A 39 -1.86 -26.59 8.78
N LYS A 40 -3.03 -26.02 9.01
CA LYS A 40 -3.90 -25.54 7.93
C LYS A 40 -3.27 -24.36 7.18
N LEU A 41 -2.60 -23.47 7.91
CA LEU A 41 -1.88 -22.36 7.30
C LEU A 41 -0.71 -22.87 6.45
N LYS A 42 0.08 -23.82 6.95
CA LYS A 42 1.18 -24.45 6.19
C LYS A 42 0.67 -25.16 4.93
N ALA A 43 -0.43 -25.90 5.05
CA ALA A 43 -1.07 -26.55 3.90
C ALA A 43 -1.52 -25.52 2.87
N TYR A 44 -2.19 -24.47 3.30
CA TYR A 44 -2.62 -23.38 2.42
C TYR A 44 -1.45 -22.70 1.70
N GLY A 45 -0.36 -22.39 2.41
CA GLY A 45 0.82 -21.75 1.86
C GLY A 45 1.63 -22.59 0.86
N ARG A 46 1.38 -23.92 0.79
CA ARG A 46 1.97 -24.80 -0.24
C ARG A 46 1.25 -24.68 -1.58
N ASP A 47 -0.07 -24.49 -1.53
CA ASP A 47 -0.93 -24.52 -2.71
C ASP A 47 -1.28 -23.12 -3.23
N HIS A 48 -1.12 -22.09 -2.39
CA HIS A 48 -1.52 -20.73 -2.70
C HIS A 48 -0.39 -19.73 -2.44
N GLU A 49 -0.35 -18.71 -3.26
CA GLU A 49 0.58 -17.60 -3.12
C GLU A 49 0.06 -16.58 -2.10
N ILE A 50 0.82 -16.35 -1.04
CA ILE A 50 0.51 -15.41 0.03
C ILE A 50 1.28 -14.11 -0.23
N ALA A 51 0.58 -13.01 -0.47
CA ALA A 51 1.21 -11.71 -0.67
C ALA A 51 1.68 -11.08 0.64
N ILE A 52 0.85 -11.18 1.69
CA ILE A 52 1.14 -10.65 3.02
C ILE A 52 0.76 -11.71 4.05
N LEU A 53 1.67 -12.01 4.97
CA LEU A 53 1.44 -12.91 6.09
C LEU A 53 1.66 -12.15 7.41
N LEU A 54 0.58 -11.98 8.17
CA LEU A 54 0.63 -11.47 9.54
C LEU A 54 0.57 -12.66 10.49
N VAL A 55 1.53 -12.76 11.39
CA VAL A 55 1.61 -13.87 12.37
C VAL A 55 1.86 -13.36 13.78
N GLY A 56 1.22 -13.97 14.76
CA GLY A 56 1.51 -13.72 16.18
C GLY A 56 2.95 -14.10 16.54
N GLU A 57 3.54 -13.41 17.51
CA GLU A 57 4.94 -13.60 17.93
C GLU A 57 5.30 -15.04 18.27
N ARG A 58 4.37 -15.80 18.86
CA ARG A 58 4.62 -17.14 19.37
C ARG A 58 4.96 -18.16 18.30
N VAL A 59 4.46 -17.97 17.08
CA VAL A 59 4.68 -18.87 15.93
C VAL A 59 5.67 -18.32 14.93
N ARG A 60 6.49 -17.34 15.35
CA ARG A 60 7.49 -16.67 14.52
C ARG A 60 8.42 -17.65 13.81
N GLU A 61 8.96 -18.63 14.54
CA GLU A 61 9.92 -19.56 13.96
C GLU A 61 9.26 -20.50 12.94
N GLU A 62 8.09 -21.01 13.24
CA GLU A 62 7.34 -21.89 12.34
C GLU A 62 6.85 -21.16 11.08
N ALA A 63 6.54 -19.87 11.22
CA ALA A 63 6.12 -19.05 10.10
C ALA A 63 7.25 -18.75 9.09
N LYS A 64 8.52 -18.95 9.49
CA LYS A 64 9.66 -18.80 8.55
C LYS A 64 9.60 -19.77 7.39
N GLU A 65 9.04 -20.97 7.60
CA GLU A 65 8.91 -21.99 6.57
C GLU A 65 7.84 -21.66 5.50
N ILE A 66 6.90 -20.76 5.82
CA ILE A 66 5.79 -20.41 4.93
C ILE A 66 6.28 -19.36 3.92
N LYS A 67 6.10 -19.60 2.65
CA LYS A 67 6.45 -18.62 1.60
C LYS A 67 5.41 -17.50 1.55
N ALA A 68 5.84 -16.26 1.73
CA ALA A 68 5.00 -15.06 1.58
C ALA A 68 5.84 -13.89 1.08
N GLY A 69 5.23 -12.99 0.33
CA GLY A 69 5.90 -11.82 -0.21
C GLY A 69 6.34 -10.84 0.87
N LEU A 70 5.50 -10.60 1.87
CA LEU A 70 5.81 -9.84 3.08
C LEU A 70 5.38 -10.66 4.30
N LYS A 71 6.27 -10.79 5.27
CA LYS A 71 5.95 -11.35 6.59
C LYS A 71 6.06 -10.25 7.63
N MET A 72 5.06 -10.16 8.50
CA MET A 72 5.05 -9.20 9.60
C MET A 72 4.57 -9.88 10.88
N LEU A 73 5.15 -9.47 12.00
CA LEU A 73 4.76 -9.96 13.31
C LEU A 73 3.62 -9.11 13.90
N LEU A 74 2.60 -9.78 14.44
CA LEU A 74 1.58 -9.18 15.29
C LEU A 74 2.08 -9.26 16.74
N CYS A 75 2.45 -8.11 17.29
CA CYS A 75 3.07 -8.01 18.60
C CYS A 75 2.09 -7.55 19.67
N ASP A 76 2.12 -8.21 20.82
CA ASP A 76 1.32 -7.86 22.00
C ASP A 76 1.98 -6.77 22.85
N GLY A 77 3.29 -6.48 22.66
CA GLY A 77 4.08 -5.49 23.37
C GLY A 77 4.65 -4.39 22.49
N GLU A 78 5.17 -3.33 23.13
CA GLU A 78 5.73 -2.15 22.45
C GLU A 78 7.11 -2.41 21.80
N PHE A 79 7.77 -3.53 22.10
CA PHE A 79 9.14 -3.82 21.65
C PHE A 79 9.21 -4.97 20.67
N VAL A 80 9.51 -4.61 19.46
CA VAL A 80 9.85 -5.54 18.40
C VAL A 80 11.29 -5.34 18.00
N SER A 81 11.98 -6.45 17.71
CA SER A 81 13.34 -6.41 17.19
C SER A 81 13.41 -5.49 15.96
N GLN A 82 14.39 -4.61 15.91
CA GLN A 82 14.62 -3.68 14.78
C GLN A 82 14.86 -4.38 13.42
N GLU A 83 14.97 -5.70 13.43
CA GLU A 83 15.32 -6.50 12.25
C GLU A 83 14.12 -7.05 11.48
N GLU A 84 12.92 -7.12 12.07
CA GLU A 84 11.73 -7.67 11.41
C GLU A 84 10.57 -6.68 11.40
N ALA A 85 9.85 -6.66 10.27
CA ALA A 85 8.65 -5.86 10.15
C ALA A 85 7.59 -6.36 11.14
N SER A 86 7.03 -5.46 11.91
CA SER A 86 6.09 -5.79 12.97
C SER A 86 5.04 -4.71 13.15
N VAL A 87 3.91 -5.11 13.68
CA VAL A 87 2.79 -4.23 13.93
C VAL A 87 2.18 -4.52 15.31
N TYR A 88 1.82 -3.48 16.05
CA TYR A 88 1.18 -3.64 17.34
C TYR A 88 -0.26 -4.14 17.19
N LYS A 89 -0.58 -5.24 17.86
CA LYS A 89 -1.85 -5.96 17.72
C LYS A 89 -3.06 -5.17 18.24
N PHE A 90 -2.90 -4.41 19.33
CA PHE A 90 -3.99 -3.74 20.04
C PHE A 90 -4.15 -2.26 19.64
N GLN A 91 -3.96 -1.96 18.37
CA GLN A 91 -4.25 -0.65 17.80
C GLN A 91 -5.48 -0.69 16.88
N SER A 92 -5.89 0.46 16.35
CA SER A 92 -7.01 0.49 15.41
C SER A 92 -6.71 -0.29 14.13
N GLY A 93 -7.72 -0.93 13.55
CA GLY A 93 -7.57 -1.65 12.28
C GLY A 93 -6.98 -0.78 11.17
N ASP A 94 -7.34 0.52 11.11
CA ASP A 94 -6.78 1.46 10.14
C ASP A 94 -5.29 1.67 10.33
N CYS A 95 -4.81 1.78 11.57
CA CYS A 95 -3.38 1.89 11.86
C CYS A 95 -2.63 0.62 11.45
N ILE A 96 -3.18 -0.56 11.77
CA ILE A 96 -2.60 -1.84 11.33
C ILE A 96 -2.46 -1.86 9.81
N LEU A 97 -3.52 -1.51 9.07
CA LEU A 97 -3.49 -1.52 7.62
C LEU A 97 -2.51 -0.50 7.03
N GLN A 98 -2.38 0.69 7.63
CA GLN A 98 -1.40 1.69 7.21
C GLN A 98 0.02 1.19 7.38
N GLU A 99 0.37 0.60 8.53
CA GLU A 99 1.70 0.05 8.78
C GLU A 99 2.01 -1.12 7.85
N VAL A 100 1.05 -2.04 7.66
CA VAL A 100 1.18 -3.15 6.73
C VAL A 100 1.44 -2.66 5.31
N MET A 101 0.69 -1.66 4.84
CA MET A 101 0.88 -1.10 3.51
C MET A 101 2.20 -0.34 3.38
N ALA A 102 2.60 0.41 4.40
CA ALA A 102 3.90 1.09 4.41
C ALA A 102 5.04 0.08 4.24
N CYS A 103 5.02 -1.02 5.00
CA CYS A 103 6.02 -2.08 4.87
C CYS A 103 5.92 -2.80 3.52
N TYR A 104 4.71 -3.12 3.05
CA TYR A 104 4.51 -3.80 1.78
C TYR A 104 5.07 -2.99 0.59
N CYS A 105 4.92 -1.68 0.62
CA CYS A 105 5.44 -0.79 -0.42
C CYS A 105 6.99 -0.68 -0.41
N THR A 106 7.65 -1.01 0.70
CA THR A 106 9.13 -0.96 0.80
C THR A 106 9.80 -2.25 0.36
N VAL A 107 9.10 -3.38 0.37
CA VAL A 107 9.63 -4.67 -0.05
C VAL A 107 9.87 -4.68 -1.56
N PRO A 108 11.11 -4.95 -2.04
CA PRO A 108 11.34 -5.13 -3.46
C PRO A 108 10.48 -6.28 -4.00
N PRO A 109 9.86 -6.13 -5.17
CA PRO A 109 9.09 -7.23 -5.76
C PRO A 109 10.01 -8.42 -6.02
N GLU A 110 9.66 -9.60 -5.54
CA GLU A 110 10.31 -10.83 -5.99
C GLU A 110 10.09 -10.99 -7.51
N PRO A 111 11.09 -11.50 -8.24
CA PRO A 111 10.94 -11.75 -9.67
C PRO A 111 9.83 -12.79 -9.88
N GLY A 112 8.62 -12.32 -10.24
CA GLY A 112 7.41 -13.13 -10.41
C GLY A 112 6.17 -12.57 -9.74
N LEU A 113 6.27 -11.84 -8.64
CA LEU A 113 5.16 -11.10 -8.05
C LEU A 113 5.04 -9.72 -8.74
N ALA A 114 4.24 -9.68 -9.79
CA ALA A 114 3.83 -8.39 -10.34
C ALA A 114 3.08 -7.63 -9.24
N LEU A 115 3.73 -6.60 -8.67
CA LEU A 115 3.06 -5.65 -7.79
C LEU A 115 1.80 -5.15 -8.50
N ILE A 116 0.68 -5.15 -7.81
CA ILE A 116 -0.46 -4.35 -8.22
C ILE A 116 -0.01 -2.90 -8.14
N GLY A 117 0.22 -2.33 -9.31
CA GLY A 117 0.74 -0.98 -9.45
C GLY A 117 2.26 -0.93 -9.55
N LYS A 118 2.73 -0.50 -10.70
CA LYS A 118 4.11 0.01 -10.84
C LYS A 118 4.27 1.08 -9.76
N ARG A 119 5.35 1.02 -8.99
CA ARG A 119 5.66 2.08 -8.02
C ARG A 119 5.66 3.41 -8.76
N ALA A 120 4.77 4.30 -8.40
CA ALA A 120 4.80 5.66 -8.92
C ALA A 120 5.92 6.41 -8.17
N LEU A 121 6.82 7.01 -8.92
CA LEU A 121 7.75 7.99 -8.37
C LEU A 121 7.00 9.32 -8.22
N ILE A 122 6.88 9.81 -7.00
CA ILE A 122 6.27 11.12 -6.74
C ILE A 122 7.39 12.15 -6.68
N MET A 123 7.31 13.16 -7.56
CA MET A 123 8.24 14.27 -7.60
C MET A 123 7.50 15.58 -7.28
N GLY A 124 7.90 16.25 -6.20
CA GLY A 124 7.39 17.57 -5.83
C GLY A 124 8.30 18.67 -6.36
N VAL A 125 7.73 19.66 -7.05
CA VAL A 125 8.43 20.87 -7.48
C VAL A 125 7.92 22.04 -6.66
N TYR A 126 8.75 22.58 -5.78
CA TYR A 126 8.40 23.66 -4.86
C TYR A 126 9.39 24.80 -4.92
N SER A 127 8.90 26.01 -4.76
CA SER A 127 9.73 27.20 -4.52
C SER A 127 8.92 28.21 -3.69
N PRO A 128 9.51 28.85 -2.68
CA PRO A 128 8.88 29.91 -1.91
C PRO A 128 8.69 31.20 -2.72
N ILE A 129 9.40 31.33 -3.84
CA ILE A 129 9.37 32.52 -4.70
C ILE A 129 8.39 32.28 -5.86
N GLY A 130 7.47 33.20 -6.07
CA GLY A 130 6.61 33.21 -7.26
C GLY A 130 7.39 33.52 -8.54
N ARG A 131 6.84 33.14 -9.69
CA ARG A 131 7.38 33.45 -11.03
C ARG A 131 8.80 32.96 -11.32
N CYS A 132 9.26 31.93 -10.62
CA CYS A 132 10.59 31.32 -10.82
C CYS A 132 10.61 30.18 -11.87
N GLY A 133 9.56 30.03 -12.67
CA GLY A 133 9.49 29.01 -13.73
C GLY A 133 9.12 27.61 -13.27
N LYS A 134 8.59 27.40 -12.04
CA LYS A 134 8.17 26.08 -11.52
C LYS A 134 7.28 25.31 -12.49
N THR A 135 6.22 25.97 -12.95
CA THR A 135 5.22 25.36 -13.84
C THR A 135 5.83 24.94 -15.17
N SER A 136 6.66 25.80 -15.77
CA SER A 136 7.35 25.50 -17.03
C SER A 136 8.34 24.36 -16.84
N PHE A 137 9.13 24.37 -15.76
CA PHE A 137 10.05 23.29 -15.44
C PHE A 137 9.34 21.95 -15.25
N SER A 138 8.32 21.91 -14.39
CA SER A 138 7.60 20.69 -14.07
C SER A 138 6.85 20.11 -15.27
N LEU A 139 6.26 20.96 -16.13
CA LEU A 139 5.63 20.51 -17.37
C LEU A 139 6.64 19.96 -18.37
N THR A 140 7.78 20.61 -18.54
CA THR A 140 8.83 20.12 -19.43
C THR A 140 9.37 18.77 -18.92
N LEU A 141 9.60 18.64 -17.62
CA LEU A 141 10.02 17.38 -16.99
C LEU A 141 8.99 16.29 -17.20
N ALA A 142 7.70 16.57 -16.94
CA ALA A 142 6.62 15.62 -17.15
C ALA A 142 6.52 15.19 -18.63
N HIS A 143 6.67 16.12 -19.57
CA HIS A 143 6.68 15.81 -21.00
C HIS A 143 7.87 14.93 -21.41
N MET A 144 9.06 15.22 -20.88
CA MET A 144 10.27 14.42 -21.16
C MET A 144 10.13 12.99 -20.64
N LEU A 145 9.66 12.83 -19.41
CA LEU A 145 9.42 11.52 -18.80
C LEU A 145 8.29 10.77 -19.49
N GLY A 146 7.25 11.49 -19.92
CA GLY A 146 6.10 10.92 -20.63
C GLY A 146 6.43 10.24 -21.96
N LYS A 147 7.60 10.48 -22.53
CA LYS A 147 8.07 9.78 -23.75
C LYS A 147 8.39 8.32 -23.51
N SER A 148 8.73 7.93 -22.28
CA SER A 148 9.17 6.56 -21.92
C SER A 148 8.26 5.86 -20.92
N GLN A 149 7.44 6.60 -20.18
CA GLN A 149 6.59 6.05 -19.10
C GLN A 149 5.31 6.88 -18.94
N GLY A 150 4.29 6.30 -18.27
CA GLY A 150 3.09 7.05 -17.90
C GLY A 150 3.42 8.12 -16.85
N VAL A 151 2.97 9.34 -17.06
CA VAL A 151 3.17 10.47 -16.15
C VAL A 151 1.83 11.12 -15.87
N LEU A 152 1.54 11.33 -14.59
CA LEU A 152 0.43 12.16 -14.13
C LEU A 152 1.01 13.46 -13.58
N PHE A 153 0.58 14.59 -14.16
CA PHE A 153 0.92 15.91 -13.66
C PHE A 153 -0.24 16.49 -12.85
N ILE A 154 0.06 16.93 -11.63
CA ILE A 154 -0.93 17.54 -10.73
C ILE A 154 -0.42 18.94 -10.35
N SER A 155 -1.21 19.98 -10.64
CA SER A 155 -0.95 21.34 -10.16
C SER A 155 -1.71 21.57 -8.86
N LEU A 156 -0.98 21.97 -7.82
CA LEU A 156 -1.55 22.38 -6.53
C LEU A 156 -1.57 23.92 -6.39
N GLU A 157 -1.38 24.66 -7.49
CA GLU A 157 -1.45 26.12 -7.49
C GLU A 157 -2.93 26.55 -7.50
N GLU A 158 -3.33 27.37 -6.53
CA GLU A 158 -4.70 27.88 -6.39
C GLU A 158 -5.13 28.76 -7.60
N TYR A 159 -4.19 29.51 -8.17
CA TYR A 159 -4.39 30.35 -9.34
C TYR A 159 -3.41 29.97 -10.46
N SER A 160 -3.60 28.79 -11.03
CA SER A 160 -2.71 28.34 -12.08
C SER A 160 -3.10 28.90 -13.44
N GLY A 161 -2.15 29.48 -14.16
CA GLY A 161 -2.30 29.80 -15.59
C GLY A 161 -2.23 28.56 -16.49
N PHE A 162 -2.39 27.38 -15.93
CA PHE A 162 -2.18 26.08 -16.59
C PHE A 162 -3.10 25.88 -17.79
N SER A 163 -4.38 26.22 -17.67
CA SER A 163 -5.37 26.12 -18.76
C SER A 163 -4.99 26.91 -19.99
N LYS A 164 -4.25 28.02 -19.82
CA LYS A 164 -3.75 28.85 -20.93
C LYS A 164 -2.52 28.22 -21.61
N LEU A 165 -1.76 27.43 -20.90
CA LEU A 165 -0.55 26.76 -21.41
C LEU A 165 -0.86 25.46 -22.16
N VAL A 166 -1.90 24.76 -21.77
CA VAL A 166 -2.21 23.39 -22.27
C VAL A 166 -3.41 23.42 -23.26
N CYS A 167 -3.84 24.57 -23.74
CA CYS A 167 -4.86 24.70 -24.80
C CYS A 167 -6.06 23.75 -24.67
N GLY A 168 -6.56 23.50 -23.46
CA GLY A 168 -7.68 22.62 -23.19
C GLY A 168 -8.68 23.27 -22.24
N GLY A 169 -9.99 23.22 -22.58
CA GLY A 169 -11.04 23.50 -21.62
C GLY A 169 -11.22 22.24 -20.75
N TYR A 170 -10.87 22.34 -19.48
CA TYR A 170 -11.13 21.28 -18.51
C TYR A 170 -12.39 21.64 -17.73
N GLU A 171 -13.37 20.74 -17.73
CA GLU A 171 -14.60 20.89 -16.96
C GLU A 171 -14.47 20.34 -15.54
N GLN A 172 -13.42 19.55 -15.28
CA GLN A 172 -13.17 18.87 -14.01
C GLN A 172 -11.87 19.39 -13.38
N ASP A 173 -11.87 19.48 -12.07
CA ASP A 173 -10.72 19.88 -11.27
C ASP A 173 -10.28 18.78 -10.28
N LEU A 174 -9.30 19.11 -9.45
CA LEU A 174 -8.78 18.15 -8.45
C LEU A 174 -9.83 17.80 -7.39
N SER A 175 -10.79 18.70 -7.13
CA SER A 175 -11.88 18.45 -6.17
C SER A 175 -12.82 17.37 -6.69
N ASP A 176 -13.05 17.31 -7.99
CA ASP A 176 -13.86 16.24 -8.61
C ASP A 176 -13.19 14.88 -8.47
N VAL A 177 -11.86 14.82 -8.59
CA VAL A 177 -11.10 13.59 -8.36
C VAL A 177 -11.23 13.12 -6.90
N PHE A 178 -11.11 14.03 -5.94
CA PHE A 178 -11.30 13.71 -4.53
C PHE A 178 -12.73 13.31 -4.20
N TYR A 179 -13.71 13.90 -4.87
CA TYR A 179 -15.11 13.54 -4.69
C TYR A 179 -15.37 12.11 -5.16
N LEU A 180 -14.87 11.72 -6.34
CA LEU A 180 -14.98 10.37 -6.88
C LEU A 180 -14.26 9.31 -6.02
N TYR A 181 -13.14 9.70 -5.38
CA TYR A 181 -12.39 8.79 -4.51
C TYR A 181 -13.07 8.54 -3.15
N ARG A 182 -13.99 9.43 -2.76
CA ARG A 182 -14.68 9.37 -1.45
C ARG A 182 -16.02 8.61 -1.49
N GLN A 183 -16.51 8.26 -2.67
CA GLN A 183 -17.68 7.40 -2.87
C GLN A 183 -17.29 5.93 -2.85
#